data_df4483a775bbf2ecd8144ffcd9057f8c
#
_entry.id   df4483a775bbf2ecd8144ffcd9057f8c
#
_cell.length_a   1.000
_cell.length_b   1.000
_cell.length_c   1.000
_cell.angle_alpha   90.00
_cell.angle_beta   90.00
_cell.angle_gamma   90.00
#
_symmetry.space_group_name_H-M   'P 1'
#
loop_
_entity.id
_entity.type
_entity.pdbx_description
1 polymer ?
#
loop_
_entity_poly.entity_id
_entity_poly.type
_entity_poly.pdbx_seq_one_letter_code
_entity_poly.pdbx_strand_id
1 'polypeptide(L)'
;MKQFDAVDVIRVKRDGGKLSTEEIQWTIDAYTRGVMKDEQMAALAMAVFLRGMDREEIVTWTQAMIDSGERMDFDRIGRVTADKHSTGGVGDKITLPLAPLVACFGVAVPQLSGRGLGHTGGTLDKLEAIPGWRASLSNEEIYHQLGEGCGAVICAAGAGLAPADKKLYALRDITSTVDCIPLIASSIMSKKIAEGTDSLVLDVKVGSGAFMKDIDTARELARTMVDLGRDAGVKTQALLTDMSTPLGLKVGNALEVEESVEVLAGGGPADVVELTVELARTMLSMAGKSDVDVEAALMDGRAMDTWRAMIREQGGDPDAALPTSTLTHTVTAEADGYLSEMDALSVGVASWRLGAGRAVKDDPVQAGAGIEIHAKPGDQVKAGQPLFTLHTDDEWRIPRALEALDGGVVISEIAPAPRHIILDRVG
;
A
#
# COMPACT_ATOMS: atom_id res chain seq x y z
N MET A 1 -36.10 -5.52 -1.63
CA MET A 1 -35.29 -5.59 -0.38
C MET A 1 -36.16 -5.21 0.80
N LYS A 2 -36.05 -5.94 1.93
CA LYS A 2 -36.76 -5.57 3.16
C LYS A 2 -36.25 -4.22 3.63
N GLN A 3 -37.14 -3.34 4.09
CA GLN A 3 -36.76 -2.02 4.56
C GLN A 3 -36.46 -2.08 6.05
N PHE A 4 -35.34 -1.48 6.46
CA PHE A 4 -34.92 -1.35 7.85
C PHE A 4 -34.77 0.12 8.23
N ASP A 5 -34.71 0.39 9.51
CA ASP A 5 -34.36 1.72 10.03
C ASP A 5 -32.91 1.72 10.53
N ALA A 6 -32.11 2.72 10.10
CA ALA A 6 -30.70 2.82 10.46
C ALA A 6 -30.48 2.78 11.98
N VAL A 7 -31.38 3.41 12.76
CA VAL A 7 -31.29 3.44 14.22
C VAL A 7 -31.43 2.05 14.84
N ASP A 8 -32.25 1.18 14.24
CA ASP A 8 -32.43 -0.18 14.75
C ASP A 8 -31.20 -1.05 14.45
N VAL A 9 -30.63 -0.96 13.25
CA VAL A 9 -29.37 -1.64 12.88
C VAL A 9 -28.22 -1.19 13.78
N ILE A 10 -28.09 0.12 14.03
CA ILE A 10 -27.06 0.66 14.93
C ILE A 10 -27.27 0.10 16.35
N ARG A 11 -28.50 0.04 16.84
CA ARG A 11 -28.81 -0.48 18.18
C ARG A 11 -28.43 -1.94 18.32
N VAL A 12 -28.73 -2.79 17.33
CA VAL A 12 -28.33 -4.21 17.35
C VAL A 12 -26.82 -4.33 17.56
N LYS A 13 -26.02 -3.64 16.76
CA LYS A 13 -24.54 -3.75 16.87
C LYS A 13 -24.00 -3.07 18.13
N ARG A 14 -24.49 -1.90 18.49
CA ARG A 14 -24.13 -1.18 19.73
C ARG A 14 -24.29 -2.07 20.98
N ASP A 15 -25.39 -2.80 21.04
CA ASP A 15 -25.74 -3.63 22.19
C ASP A 15 -25.05 -5.02 22.14
N GLY A 16 -24.15 -5.25 21.17
CA GLY A 16 -23.35 -6.48 21.02
C GLY A 16 -24.06 -7.59 20.26
N GLY A 17 -25.16 -7.29 19.57
CA GLY A 17 -25.85 -8.23 18.69
C GLY A 17 -25.12 -8.46 17.37
N LYS A 18 -25.52 -9.54 16.67
CA LYS A 18 -25.10 -9.88 15.33
C LYS A 18 -26.09 -9.28 14.32
N LEU A 19 -25.54 -8.63 13.27
CA LEU A 19 -26.36 -8.15 12.15
C LEU A 19 -26.70 -9.33 11.23
N SER A 20 -27.96 -9.39 10.81
CA SER A 20 -28.41 -10.34 9.81
C SER A 20 -27.88 -9.97 8.41
N THR A 21 -27.86 -10.95 7.50
CA THR A 21 -27.50 -10.74 6.10
C THR A 21 -28.32 -9.62 5.46
N GLU A 22 -29.62 -9.58 5.71
CA GLU A 22 -30.52 -8.57 5.16
C GLU A 22 -30.25 -7.18 5.73
N GLU A 23 -29.92 -7.06 7.02
CA GLU A 23 -29.55 -5.78 7.64
C GLU A 23 -28.23 -5.24 7.05
N ILE A 24 -27.23 -6.09 6.86
CA ILE A 24 -25.95 -5.71 6.26
C ILE A 24 -26.15 -5.24 4.81
N GLN A 25 -26.83 -6.04 3.98
CA GLN A 25 -27.08 -5.70 2.58
C GLN A 25 -27.88 -4.38 2.46
N TRP A 26 -28.92 -4.22 3.28
CA TRP A 26 -29.68 -2.97 3.30
C TRP A 26 -28.81 -1.78 3.72
N THR A 27 -27.97 -1.96 4.73
CA THR A 27 -27.08 -0.91 5.25
C THR A 27 -26.13 -0.38 4.16
N ILE A 28 -25.45 -1.27 3.46
CA ILE A 28 -24.49 -0.90 2.41
C ILE A 28 -25.22 -0.24 1.23
N ASP A 29 -26.35 -0.79 0.78
CA ASP A 29 -27.15 -0.21 -0.29
C ASP A 29 -27.72 1.18 0.11
N ALA A 30 -28.32 1.29 1.30
CA ALA A 30 -28.89 2.55 1.80
C ALA A 30 -27.82 3.64 1.98
N TYR A 31 -26.63 3.27 2.46
CA TYR A 31 -25.52 4.20 2.61
C TYR A 31 -24.97 4.64 1.24
N THR A 32 -24.80 3.72 0.32
CA THR A 32 -24.32 4.02 -1.04
C THR A 32 -25.24 5.00 -1.75
N ARG A 33 -26.55 4.80 -1.64
CA ARG A 33 -27.58 5.68 -2.22
C ARG A 33 -27.86 6.97 -1.42
N GLY A 34 -27.23 7.16 -0.26
CA GLY A 34 -27.43 8.35 0.60
C GLY A 34 -28.74 8.37 1.38
N VAL A 35 -29.43 7.25 1.49
CA VAL A 35 -30.62 7.06 2.36
C VAL A 35 -30.19 7.04 3.82
N MET A 36 -29.22 6.18 4.16
CA MET A 36 -28.52 6.24 5.44
C MET A 36 -27.49 7.37 5.40
N LYS A 37 -27.47 8.22 6.43
CA LYS A 37 -26.63 9.42 6.50
C LYS A 37 -25.27 9.13 7.10
N ASP A 38 -24.31 10.06 6.87
CA ASP A 38 -22.93 9.91 7.33
C ASP A 38 -22.85 9.78 8.85
N GLU A 39 -23.61 10.56 9.61
CA GLU A 39 -23.69 10.48 11.08
C GLU A 39 -24.24 9.13 11.56
N GLN A 40 -25.14 8.50 10.83
CA GLN A 40 -25.68 7.18 11.15
C GLN A 40 -24.65 6.10 10.84
N MET A 41 -23.99 6.19 9.68
CA MET A 41 -22.93 5.25 9.31
C MET A 41 -21.70 5.39 10.23
N ALA A 42 -21.34 6.61 10.64
CA ALA A 42 -20.28 6.85 11.62
C ALA A 42 -20.58 6.16 12.95
N ALA A 43 -21.83 6.27 13.43
CA ALA A 43 -22.26 5.59 14.66
C ALA A 43 -22.19 4.07 14.52
N LEU A 44 -22.58 3.51 13.37
CA LEU A 44 -22.48 2.07 13.11
C LEU A 44 -21.02 1.63 12.98
N ALA A 45 -20.17 2.38 12.27
CA ALA A 45 -18.74 2.08 12.14
C ALA A 45 -18.04 2.06 13.52
N MET A 46 -18.38 3.00 14.41
CA MET A 46 -17.87 3.01 15.78
C MET A 46 -18.41 1.83 16.59
N ALA A 47 -19.68 1.45 16.42
CA ALA A 47 -20.23 0.25 17.07
C ALA A 47 -19.51 -1.03 16.60
N VAL A 48 -19.21 -1.15 15.30
CA VAL A 48 -18.40 -2.24 14.75
C VAL A 48 -16.98 -2.21 15.31
N PHE A 49 -16.36 -1.03 15.38
CA PHE A 49 -15.01 -0.86 15.95
C PHE A 49 -14.93 -1.39 17.40
N LEU A 50 -15.92 -1.08 18.22
CA LEU A 50 -15.96 -1.45 19.64
C LEU A 50 -16.43 -2.89 19.91
N ARG A 51 -17.25 -3.46 19.03
CA ARG A 51 -17.90 -4.78 19.23
C ARG A 51 -17.38 -5.87 18.30
N GLY A 52 -16.66 -5.50 17.25
CA GLY A 52 -16.23 -6.41 16.20
C GLY A 52 -17.37 -6.88 15.28
N MET A 53 -17.02 -7.75 14.37
CA MET A 53 -17.92 -8.51 13.51
C MET A 53 -17.47 -9.97 13.50
N ASP A 54 -18.39 -10.91 13.46
CA ASP A 54 -18.03 -12.30 13.22
C ASP A 54 -17.72 -12.57 11.74
N ARG A 55 -17.22 -13.78 11.43
CA ARG A 55 -16.83 -14.14 10.07
C ARG A 55 -17.98 -13.97 9.06
N GLU A 56 -19.19 -14.39 9.40
CA GLU A 56 -20.34 -14.30 8.49
C GLU A 56 -20.75 -12.86 8.22
N GLU A 57 -20.68 -11.99 9.22
CA GLU A 57 -20.90 -10.56 9.08
C GLU A 57 -19.84 -9.95 8.14
N ILE A 58 -18.55 -10.29 8.32
CA ILE A 58 -17.45 -9.77 7.49
C ILE A 58 -17.61 -10.21 6.04
N VAL A 59 -17.90 -11.49 5.78
CA VAL A 59 -18.16 -12.02 4.44
C VAL A 59 -19.33 -11.30 3.78
N THR A 60 -20.46 -11.17 4.50
CA THR A 60 -21.67 -10.52 3.98
C THR A 60 -21.41 -9.02 3.69
N TRP A 61 -20.70 -8.34 4.60
CA TRP A 61 -20.35 -6.93 4.43
C TRP A 61 -19.45 -6.72 3.21
N THR A 62 -18.42 -7.56 3.07
CA THR A 62 -17.51 -7.53 1.93
C THR A 62 -18.26 -7.78 0.62
N GLN A 63 -19.14 -8.79 0.58
CA GLN A 63 -19.94 -9.09 -0.60
C GLN A 63 -20.89 -7.95 -0.96
N ALA A 64 -21.56 -7.35 0.01
CA ALA A 64 -22.43 -6.19 -0.23
C ALA A 64 -21.66 -4.98 -0.78
N MET A 65 -20.42 -4.75 -0.33
CA MET A 65 -19.55 -3.72 -0.90
C MET A 65 -19.15 -4.02 -2.35
N ILE A 66 -18.82 -5.27 -2.67
CA ILE A 66 -18.53 -5.71 -4.05
C ILE A 66 -19.74 -5.48 -4.94
N ASP A 67 -20.92 -5.90 -4.49
CA ASP A 67 -22.18 -5.82 -5.26
C ASP A 67 -22.71 -4.38 -5.38
N SER A 68 -22.14 -3.42 -4.67
CA SER A 68 -22.46 -2.00 -4.82
C SER A 68 -21.95 -1.39 -6.12
N GLY A 69 -21.06 -2.08 -6.85
CA GLY A 69 -20.38 -1.55 -8.02
C GLY A 69 -20.17 -2.57 -9.13
N GLU A 70 -19.24 -2.25 -10.00
CA GLU A 70 -18.85 -3.07 -11.14
C GLU A 70 -17.75 -4.07 -10.73
N ARG A 71 -17.62 -5.14 -11.50
CA ARG A 71 -16.48 -6.08 -11.45
C ARG A 71 -15.74 -6.02 -12.76
N MET A 72 -14.42 -6.14 -12.70
CA MET A 72 -13.61 -6.34 -13.90
C MET A 72 -13.60 -7.83 -14.27
N ASP A 73 -13.38 -8.09 -15.55
CA ASP A 73 -13.29 -9.44 -16.09
C ASP A 73 -12.03 -9.55 -16.94
N PHE A 74 -11.04 -10.29 -16.44
CA PHE A 74 -9.77 -10.49 -17.12
C PHE A 74 -9.69 -11.77 -17.96
N ASP A 75 -10.72 -12.60 -18.03
CA ASP A 75 -10.75 -13.81 -18.89
C ASP A 75 -10.46 -13.44 -20.34
N ARG A 76 -10.91 -12.26 -20.77
CA ARG A 76 -10.74 -11.73 -22.12
C ARG A 76 -9.29 -11.42 -22.54
N ILE A 77 -8.36 -11.27 -21.61
CA ILE A 77 -6.96 -10.94 -21.96
C ILE A 77 -6.08 -12.15 -22.27
N GLY A 78 -6.56 -13.37 -21.97
CA GLY A 78 -5.86 -14.61 -22.31
C GLY A 78 -4.55 -14.84 -21.56
N ARG A 79 -4.31 -14.15 -20.46
CA ARG A 79 -3.16 -14.31 -19.55
C ARG A 79 -3.64 -14.57 -18.13
N VAL A 80 -2.91 -15.40 -17.37
CA VAL A 80 -3.14 -15.53 -15.94
C VAL A 80 -2.82 -14.21 -15.25
N THR A 81 -3.66 -13.82 -14.30
CA THR A 81 -3.54 -12.57 -13.57
C THR A 81 -3.05 -12.80 -12.14
N ALA A 82 -2.18 -11.95 -11.68
CA ALA A 82 -1.74 -11.92 -10.29
C ALA A 82 -1.61 -10.48 -9.81
N ASP A 83 -2.11 -10.20 -8.63
CA ASP A 83 -1.99 -8.87 -8.05
C ASP A 83 -1.40 -8.92 -6.63
N LYS A 84 -0.95 -7.77 -6.16
CA LYS A 84 -0.42 -7.58 -4.80
C LYS A 84 -1.10 -6.40 -4.13
N HIS A 85 -1.45 -6.56 -2.87
CA HIS A 85 -1.90 -5.45 -2.04
C HIS A 85 -1.02 -5.29 -0.81
N SER A 86 -0.53 -4.06 -0.56
CA SER A 86 0.11 -3.69 0.70
C SER A 86 -0.87 -2.99 1.63
N THR A 87 -0.78 -3.27 2.93
CA THR A 87 -1.53 -2.50 3.93
C THR A 87 -0.97 -1.10 4.15
N GLY A 88 0.13 -0.76 3.46
CA GLY A 88 0.75 0.57 3.49
C GLY A 88 1.86 0.69 4.52
N GLY A 89 2.86 1.50 4.17
CA GLY A 89 4.04 1.72 5.01
C GLY A 89 4.87 2.91 4.56
N VAL A 90 6.02 3.08 5.19
CA VAL A 90 6.98 4.17 4.95
C VAL A 90 8.09 3.67 4.01
N GLY A 91 8.28 4.37 2.90
CA GLY A 91 9.20 3.93 1.85
C GLY A 91 8.70 2.69 1.08
N ASP A 92 7.41 2.34 1.18
CA ASP A 92 6.83 1.18 0.50
C ASP A 92 6.62 1.45 -0.99
N LYS A 93 7.70 1.33 -1.73
CA LYS A 93 7.79 1.44 -3.19
C LYS A 93 7.64 0.10 -3.92
N ILE A 94 7.49 -0.99 -3.19
CA ILE A 94 7.60 -2.36 -3.71
C ILE A 94 6.74 -2.61 -4.95
N THR A 95 5.56 -2.03 -5.03
CA THR A 95 4.68 -2.17 -6.21
C THR A 95 5.36 -1.73 -7.52
N LEU A 96 6.23 -0.70 -7.47
CA LEU A 96 6.88 -0.15 -8.65
C LEU A 96 7.82 -1.15 -9.35
N PRO A 97 8.79 -1.75 -8.65
CA PRO A 97 9.63 -2.79 -9.25
C PRO A 97 8.92 -4.14 -9.40
N LEU A 98 7.96 -4.47 -8.52
CA LEU A 98 7.29 -5.76 -8.50
C LEU A 98 6.39 -5.99 -9.73
N ALA A 99 5.57 -5.04 -10.11
CA ALA A 99 4.62 -5.20 -11.20
C ALA A 99 5.32 -5.55 -12.54
N PRO A 100 6.33 -4.79 -13.00
CA PRO A 100 7.06 -5.13 -14.22
C PRO A 100 7.91 -6.40 -14.07
N LEU A 101 8.45 -6.69 -12.88
CA LEU A 101 9.20 -7.92 -12.63
C LEU A 101 8.34 -9.18 -12.79
N VAL A 102 7.11 -9.17 -12.28
CA VAL A 102 6.20 -10.30 -12.45
C VAL A 102 5.71 -10.38 -13.91
N ALA A 103 5.39 -9.25 -14.52
CA ALA A 103 4.86 -9.20 -15.87
C ALA A 103 5.85 -9.68 -16.93
N CYS A 104 7.17 -9.49 -16.74
CA CYS A 104 8.20 -9.97 -17.68
C CYS A 104 8.23 -11.51 -17.84
N PHE A 105 7.57 -12.24 -16.94
CA PHE A 105 7.35 -13.69 -17.04
C PHE A 105 6.02 -14.07 -17.71
N GLY A 106 5.28 -13.11 -18.27
CA GLY A 106 4.03 -13.34 -19.00
C GLY A 106 2.79 -13.49 -18.11
N VAL A 107 2.87 -13.10 -16.84
CA VAL A 107 1.71 -12.96 -15.94
C VAL A 107 1.18 -11.52 -16.07
N ALA A 108 -0.14 -11.35 -16.17
CA ALA A 108 -0.71 -10.00 -16.19
C ALA A 108 -0.87 -9.45 -14.76
N VAL A 109 -0.46 -8.19 -14.57
CA VAL A 109 -0.48 -7.52 -13.26
C VAL A 109 -1.35 -6.27 -13.32
N PRO A 110 -2.66 -6.37 -13.00
CA PRO A 110 -3.59 -5.25 -13.00
C PRO A 110 -3.58 -4.53 -11.64
N GLN A 111 -2.52 -3.83 -11.32
CA GLN A 111 -2.30 -3.22 -10.02
C GLN A 111 -3.14 -1.94 -9.85
N LEU A 112 -4.32 -2.05 -9.22
CA LEU A 112 -5.09 -0.88 -8.80
C LEU A 112 -4.53 -0.32 -7.50
N SER A 113 -4.22 0.97 -7.50
CA SER A 113 -3.51 1.65 -6.42
C SER A 113 -4.20 2.96 -6.03
N GLY A 114 -3.74 3.55 -4.93
CA GLY A 114 -4.26 4.81 -4.39
C GLY A 114 -3.18 5.88 -4.23
N ARG A 115 -3.64 7.11 -3.96
CA ARG A 115 -2.80 8.19 -3.46
C ARG A 115 -2.62 8.07 -1.96
N GLY A 116 -1.50 8.59 -1.46
CA GLY A 116 -1.18 8.62 -0.03
C GLY A 116 -1.96 9.69 0.74
N LEU A 117 -2.11 9.45 2.03
CA LEU A 117 -2.62 10.41 2.99
C LEU A 117 -1.81 10.28 4.29
N GLY A 118 -1.46 11.42 4.89
CA GLY A 118 -0.62 11.44 6.10
C GLY A 118 0.80 10.90 5.83
N HIS A 119 1.28 10.05 6.73
CA HIS A 119 2.65 9.53 6.75
C HIS A 119 2.93 8.38 5.78
N THR A 120 1.90 7.79 5.17
CA THR A 120 2.06 6.71 4.20
C THR A 120 2.08 7.28 2.79
N GLY A 121 3.13 6.97 2.03
CA GLY A 121 3.25 7.39 0.63
C GLY A 121 2.31 6.61 -0.29
N GLY A 122 1.65 7.31 -1.23
CA GLY A 122 0.79 6.67 -2.23
C GLY A 122 1.56 6.22 -3.46
N THR A 123 1.23 5.04 -3.97
CA THR A 123 1.86 4.51 -5.19
C THR A 123 1.63 5.43 -6.39
N LEU A 124 0.43 6.00 -6.52
CA LEU A 124 0.13 6.90 -7.63
C LEU A 124 0.90 8.23 -7.54
N ASP A 125 1.08 8.78 -6.33
CA ASP A 125 1.85 10.02 -6.13
C ASP A 125 3.32 9.86 -6.56
N LYS A 126 3.88 8.68 -6.35
CA LYS A 126 5.24 8.35 -6.79
C LYS A 126 5.33 8.36 -8.32
N LEU A 127 4.44 7.64 -8.98
CA LEU A 127 4.40 7.56 -10.44
C LEU A 127 4.01 8.89 -11.11
N GLU A 128 3.18 9.71 -10.47
CA GLU A 128 2.84 11.07 -10.92
C GLU A 128 4.05 12.03 -10.90
N ALA A 129 5.16 11.67 -10.24
CA ALA A 129 6.43 12.37 -10.35
C ALA A 129 7.12 12.17 -11.72
N ILE A 130 6.75 11.12 -12.47
CA ILE A 130 7.27 10.84 -13.82
C ILE A 130 6.54 11.74 -14.82
N PRO A 131 7.26 12.59 -15.58
CA PRO A 131 6.64 13.49 -16.54
C PRO A 131 5.72 12.78 -17.53
N GLY A 132 4.49 13.28 -17.66
CA GLY A 132 3.50 12.78 -18.61
C GLY A 132 2.72 11.52 -18.17
N TRP A 133 3.13 10.83 -17.11
CA TRP A 133 2.46 9.62 -16.66
C TRP A 133 1.02 9.89 -16.15
N ARG A 134 0.10 8.98 -16.48
CA ARG A 134 -1.33 9.10 -16.15
C ARG A 134 -1.78 7.97 -15.22
N ALA A 135 -2.37 8.35 -14.08
CA ALA A 135 -2.98 7.40 -13.15
C ALA A 135 -4.35 6.90 -13.62
N SER A 136 -5.09 7.71 -14.38
CA SER A 136 -6.46 7.37 -14.82
C SER A 136 -6.44 6.76 -16.21
N LEU A 137 -6.92 5.54 -16.32
CA LEU A 137 -7.08 4.80 -17.56
C LEU A 137 -8.53 4.34 -17.70
N SER A 138 -9.01 4.18 -18.92
CA SER A 138 -10.25 3.48 -19.20
C SER A 138 -10.06 1.97 -19.06
N ASN A 139 -11.15 1.22 -18.88
CA ASN A 139 -11.09 -0.24 -18.82
C ASN A 139 -10.47 -0.84 -20.10
N GLU A 140 -10.76 -0.26 -21.28
CA GLU A 140 -10.20 -0.74 -22.56
C GLU A 140 -8.68 -0.50 -22.64
N GLU A 141 -8.16 0.64 -22.15
CA GLU A 141 -6.71 0.87 -22.03
C GLU A 141 -6.06 -0.14 -21.10
N ILE A 142 -6.69 -0.44 -19.94
CA ILE A 142 -6.21 -1.46 -18.99
C ILE A 142 -6.16 -2.84 -19.66
N TYR A 143 -7.24 -3.27 -20.32
CA TYR A 143 -7.30 -4.57 -20.99
C TYR A 143 -6.27 -4.68 -22.11
N HIS A 144 -6.11 -3.62 -22.91
CA HIS A 144 -5.11 -3.60 -23.99
C HIS A 144 -3.68 -3.73 -23.43
N GLN A 145 -3.32 -2.93 -22.43
CA GLN A 145 -1.99 -2.95 -21.83
C GLN A 145 -1.67 -4.29 -21.17
N LEU A 146 -2.65 -4.93 -20.52
CA LEU A 146 -2.49 -6.24 -19.90
C LEU A 146 -2.45 -7.39 -20.90
N GLY A 147 -3.27 -7.36 -21.95
CA GLY A 147 -3.40 -8.45 -22.91
C GLY A 147 -2.40 -8.37 -24.07
N GLU A 148 -2.30 -7.23 -24.72
CA GLU A 148 -1.51 -7.01 -25.94
C GLU A 148 -0.22 -6.21 -25.68
N GLY A 149 -0.21 -5.40 -24.60
CA GLY A 149 0.92 -4.59 -24.20
C GLY A 149 1.92 -5.30 -23.28
N CYS A 150 2.58 -4.54 -22.42
CA CYS A 150 3.66 -5.01 -21.53
C CYS A 150 3.21 -6.01 -20.45
N GLY A 151 1.89 -6.17 -20.22
CA GLY A 151 1.35 -7.08 -19.22
C GLY A 151 1.28 -6.53 -17.80
N ALA A 152 1.68 -5.30 -17.56
CA ALA A 152 1.57 -4.64 -16.25
C ALA A 152 0.87 -3.29 -16.39
N VAL A 153 0.02 -2.95 -15.43
CA VAL A 153 -0.56 -1.63 -15.29
C VAL A 153 -0.60 -1.24 -13.81
N ILE A 154 -0.23 0.00 -13.50
CA ILE A 154 -0.46 0.57 -12.17
C ILE A 154 -1.34 1.80 -12.37
N CYS A 155 -2.58 1.77 -11.90
CA CYS A 155 -3.52 2.86 -12.14
C CYS A 155 -4.48 3.06 -10.96
N ALA A 156 -5.24 4.14 -11.01
CA ALA A 156 -6.30 4.41 -10.06
C ALA A 156 -7.48 3.45 -10.30
N ALA A 157 -8.12 2.98 -9.24
CA ALA A 157 -9.37 2.24 -9.35
C ALA A 157 -10.44 3.10 -10.02
N GLY A 158 -11.15 2.53 -10.98
CA GLY A 158 -12.29 3.16 -11.64
C GLY A 158 -13.38 3.55 -10.64
N ALA A 159 -14.16 4.57 -10.97
CA ALA A 159 -15.21 5.09 -10.07
C ALA A 159 -16.30 4.04 -9.78
N GLY A 160 -16.49 3.06 -10.66
CA GLY A 160 -17.46 1.98 -10.52
C GLY A 160 -17.02 0.84 -9.61
N LEU A 161 -15.73 0.75 -9.25
CA LEU A 161 -15.23 -0.36 -8.42
C LEU A 161 -15.53 -0.11 -6.94
N ALA A 162 -16.35 -0.98 -6.31
CA ALA A 162 -16.72 -0.92 -4.89
C ALA A 162 -17.03 0.50 -4.37
N PRO A 163 -17.98 1.26 -4.96
CA PRO A 163 -18.25 2.65 -4.58
C PRO A 163 -18.69 2.82 -3.12
N ALA A 164 -19.32 1.79 -2.54
CA ALA A 164 -19.66 1.78 -1.11
C ALA A 164 -18.41 1.89 -0.23
N ASP A 165 -17.32 1.16 -0.59
CA ASP A 165 -16.07 1.24 0.16
C ASP A 165 -15.43 2.62 0.06
N LYS A 166 -15.39 3.20 -1.15
CA LYS A 166 -14.82 4.54 -1.35
C LYS A 166 -15.48 5.58 -0.44
N LYS A 167 -16.81 5.53 -0.32
CA LYS A 167 -17.59 6.44 0.55
C LYS A 167 -17.36 6.15 2.02
N LEU A 168 -17.37 4.87 2.40
CA LEU A 168 -17.20 4.45 3.78
C LEU A 168 -15.78 4.70 4.29
N TYR A 169 -14.75 4.45 3.47
CA TYR A 169 -13.36 4.71 3.85
C TYR A 169 -13.12 6.20 4.13
N ALA A 170 -13.66 7.10 3.28
CA ALA A 170 -13.56 8.54 3.51
C ALA A 170 -14.24 8.98 4.83
N LEU A 171 -15.35 8.34 5.21
CA LEU A 171 -15.99 8.59 6.50
C LEU A 171 -15.16 8.05 7.67
N ARG A 172 -14.61 6.84 7.54
CA ARG A 172 -13.79 6.20 8.58
C ARG A 172 -12.53 6.98 8.89
N ASP A 173 -11.91 7.57 7.87
CA ASP A 173 -10.71 8.38 8.00
C ASP A 173 -10.93 9.58 8.96
N ILE A 174 -12.04 10.29 8.81
CA ILE A 174 -12.37 11.45 9.63
C ILE A 174 -13.06 11.11 10.97
N THR A 175 -13.45 9.85 11.18
CA THR A 175 -14.13 9.38 12.40
C THR A 175 -13.27 8.50 13.29
N SER A 176 -11.95 8.35 12.95
CA SER A 176 -11.00 7.52 13.70
C SER A 176 -11.46 6.06 13.87
N THR A 177 -11.99 5.47 12.79
CA THR A 177 -12.46 4.07 12.76
C THR A 177 -11.76 3.24 11.68
N VAL A 178 -10.59 3.69 11.20
CA VAL A 178 -9.83 2.97 10.16
C VAL A 178 -9.22 1.69 10.70
N ASP A 179 -8.61 1.71 11.89
CA ASP A 179 -7.83 0.63 12.49
C ASP A 179 -8.72 -0.46 13.15
N CYS A 180 -9.72 -0.92 12.43
CA CYS A 180 -10.66 -1.97 12.81
C CYS A 180 -10.53 -3.15 11.86
N ILE A 181 -10.03 -4.31 12.32
CA ILE A 181 -9.73 -5.48 11.48
C ILE A 181 -10.88 -5.86 10.53
N PRO A 182 -12.14 -6.05 10.98
CA PRO A 182 -13.25 -6.38 10.09
C PRO A 182 -13.42 -5.36 8.94
N LEU A 183 -13.30 -4.08 9.27
CA LEU A 183 -13.51 -3.01 8.29
C LEU A 183 -12.27 -2.79 7.39
N ILE A 184 -11.05 -3.04 7.87
CA ILE A 184 -9.84 -3.06 7.04
C ILE A 184 -9.93 -4.20 6.04
N ALA A 185 -10.19 -5.42 6.52
CA ALA A 185 -10.28 -6.61 5.68
C ALA A 185 -11.35 -6.45 4.59
N SER A 186 -12.56 -6.01 4.96
CA SER A 186 -13.65 -5.79 4.00
C SER A 186 -13.31 -4.70 2.98
N SER A 187 -12.69 -3.60 3.41
CA SER A 187 -12.29 -2.49 2.53
C SER A 187 -11.25 -2.93 1.50
N ILE A 188 -10.23 -3.66 1.91
CA ILE A 188 -9.19 -4.18 1.01
C ILE A 188 -9.80 -5.22 0.06
N MET A 189 -10.43 -6.24 0.64
CA MET A 189 -10.85 -7.42 -0.12
C MET A 189 -12.03 -7.12 -1.05
N SER A 190 -12.93 -6.19 -0.71
CA SER A 190 -14.00 -5.79 -1.64
C SER A 190 -13.46 -5.25 -2.97
N LYS A 191 -12.42 -4.42 -2.93
CA LYS A 191 -11.77 -3.90 -4.14
C LYS A 191 -11.01 -5.00 -4.88
N LYS A 192 -10.21 -5.80 -4.15
CA LYS A 192 -9.35 -6.82 -4.76
C LYS A 192 -10.14 -7.99 -5.36
N ILE A 193 -11.26 -8.37 -4.76
CA ILE A 193 -12.16 -9.37 -5.33
C ILE A 193 -12.93 -8.79 -6.53
N ALA A 194 -13.42 -7.53 -6.43
CA ALA A 194 -14.10 -6.86 -7.55
C ALA A 194 -13.18 -6.59 -8.74
N GLU A 195 -11.89 -6.47 -8.52
CA GLU A 195 -10.85 -6.38 -9.56
C GLU A 195 -10.77 -7.65 -10.41
N GLY A 196 -11.07 -8.84 -9.85
CA GLY A 196 -11.27 -10.07 -10.63
C GLY A 196 -9.98 -10.79 -11.04
N THR A 197 -8.89 -10.67 -10.27
CA THR A 197 -7.63 -11.38 -10.52
C THR A 197 -7.71 -12.85 -10.09
N ASP A 198 -6.96 -13.74 -10.79
CA ASP A 198 -6.86 -15.18 -10.43
C ASP A 198 -6.18 -15.41 -9.08
N SER A 199 -5.22 -14.55 -8.75
CA SER A 199 -4.45 -14.66 -7.51
C SER A 199 -4.10 -13.31 -6.91
N LEU A 200 -4.00 -13.29 -5.58
CA LEU A 200 -3.70 -12.10 -4.78
C LEU A 200 -2.67 -12.42 -3.70
N VAL A 201 -1.60 -11.64 -3.66
CA VAL A 201 -0.63 -11.64 -2.57
C VAL A 201 -0.86 -10.41 -1.69
N LEU A 202 -1.04 -10.63 -0.40
CA LEU A 202 -1.21 -9.59 0.59
C LEU A 202 0.12 -9.35 1.30
N ASP A 203 0.60 -8.13 1.28
CA ASP A 203 1.78 -7.68 2.02
C ASP A 203 1.29 -6.92 3.26
N VAL A 204 1.18 -7.65 4.37
CA VAL A 204 0.66 -7.15 5.64
C VAL A 204 1.81 -6.58 6.46
N LYS A 205 1.88 -5.27 6.51
CA LYS A 205 2.93 -4.53 7.22
C LYS A 205 2.73 -4.58 8.74
N VAL A 206 3.83 -4.79 9.48
CA VAL A 206 3.86 -4.89 10.94
C VAL A 206 4.92 -3.96 11.51
N GLY A 207 4.58 -3.12 12.45
CA GLY A 207 5.54 -2.23 13.13
C GLY A 207 5.06 -0.79 13.23
N SER A 208 5.93 0.09 13.69
CA SER A 208 5.58 1.49 14.00
C SER A 208 5.08 2.28 12.79
N GLY A 209 5.58 2.01 11.59
CA GLY A 209 5.16 2.64 10.34
C GLY A 209 3.92 2.02 9.70
N ALA A 210 3.35 0.95 10.26
CA ALA A 210 2.18 0.24 9.74
C ALA A 210 0.91 0.52 10.56
N PHE A 211 -0.26 0.09 10.05
CA PHE A 211 -1.50 0.06 10.84
C PHE A 211 -1.42 -0.99 11.95
N MET A 212 -0.93 -2.19 11.64
CA MET A 212 -0.75 -3.26 12.62
C MET A 212 0.56 -3.08 13.36
N LYS A 213 0.49 -2.89 14.69
CA LYS A 213 1.65 -2.60 15.53
C LYS A 213 2.35 -3.86 16.05
N ASP A 214 1.63 -4.96 16.11
CA ASP A 214 2.12 -6.25 16.61
C ASP A 214 1.79 -7.39 15.64
N ILE A 215 2.56 -8.48 15.77
CA ILE A 215 2.51 -9.61 14.85
C ILE A 215 1.20 -10.42 14.99
N ASP A 216 0.61 -10.47 16.17
CA ASP A 216 -0.59 -11.30 16.41
C ASP A 216 -1.83 -10.65 15.79
N THR A 217 -1.99 -9.35 15.97
CA THR A 217 -3.02 -8.54 15.30
C THR A 217 -2.86 -8.59 13.76
N ALA A 218 -1.62 -8.53 13.27
CA ALA A 218 -1.34 -8.64 11.84
C ALA A 218 -1.69 -10.03 11.29
N ARG A 219 -1.43 -11.11 12.05
CA ARG A 219 -1.86 -12.48 11.68
C ARG A 219 -3.36 -12.62 11.60
N GLU A 220 -4.08 -12.03 12.55
CA GLU A 220 -5.54 -12.02 12.54
C GLU A 220 -6.09 -11.34 11.29
N LEU A 221 -5.58 -10.15 10.95
CA LEU A 221 -5.93 -9.45 9.73
C LEU A 221 -5.59 -10.28 8.48
N ALA A 222 -4.39 -10.83 8.41
CA ALA A 222 -3.93 -11.65 7.29
C ALA A 222 -4.83 -12.88 7.07
N ARG A 223 -5.14 -13.63 8.15
CA ARG A 223 -6.06 -14.79 8.09
C ARG A 223 -7.44 -14.37 7.61
N THR A 224 -7.99 -13.29 8.16
CA THR A 224 -9.30 -12.77 7.76
C THR A 224 -9.33 -12.47 6.27
N MET A 225 -8.32 -11.78 5.74
CA MET A 225 -8.25 -11.43 4.31
C MET A 225 -8.02 -12.66 3.41
N VAL A 226 -7.14 -13.60 3.81
CA VAL A 226 -6.89 -14.84 3.06
C VAL A 226 -8.17 -15.68 2.99
N ASP A 227 -8.91 -15.79 4.09
CA ASP A 227 -10.18 -16.51 4.12
C ASP A 227 -11.24 -15.85 3.22
N LEU A 228 -11.36 -14.52 3.24
CA LEU A 228 -12.25 -13.79 2.33
C LEU A 228 -11.92 -14.03 0.86
N GLY A 229 -10.64 -14.01 0.51
CA GLY A 229 -10.20 -14.30 -0.86
C GLY A 229 -10.52 -15.72 -1.29
N ARG A 230 -10.26 -16.71 -0.41
CA ARG A 230 -10.57 -18.12 -0.65
C ARG A 230 -12.08 -18.36 -0.80
N ASP A 231 -12.90 -17.76 0.06
CA ASP A 231 -14.37 -17.86 0.01
C ASP A 231 -14.92 -17.24 -1.31
N ALA A 232 -14.24 -16.26 -1.87
CA ALA A 232 -14.57 -15.64 -3.16
C ALA A 232 -13.97 -16.36 -4.38
N GLY A 233 -13.21 -17.45 -4.21
CA GLY A 233 -12.57 -18.20 -5.29
C GLY A 233 -11.26 -17.61 -5.80
N VAL A 234 -10.70 -16.58 -5.14
CA VAL A 234 -9.41 -15.98 -5.46
C VAL A 234 -8.31 -16.69 -4.68
N LYS A 235 -7.28 -17.21 -5.38
CA LYS A 235 -6.11 -17.77 -4.72
C LYS A 235 -5.41 -16.66 -3.92
N THR A 236 -5.37 -16.75 -2.60
CA THR A 236 -4.86 -15.67 -1.76
C THR A 236 -3.82 -16.18 -0.77
N GLN A 237 -2.70 -15.51 -0.69
CA GLN A 237 -1.65 -15.70 0.33
C GLN A 237 -1.26 -14.36 0.94
N ALA A 238 -0.77 -14.38 2.18
CA ALA A 238 -0.27 -13.18 2.85
C ALA A 238 1.16 -13.40 3.37
N LEU A 239 2.00 -12.38 3.19
CA LEU A 239 3.28 -12.23 3.86
C LEU A 239 3.14 -11.14 4.92
N LEU A 240 3.60 -11.42 6.14
CA LEU A 240 3.73 -10.42 7.19
C LEU A 240 5.14 -9.85 7.12
N THR A 241 5.27 -8.54 6.97
CA THR A 241 6.56 -7.90 6.69
C THR A 241 6.87 -6.76 7.66
N ASP A 242 8.15 -6.61 8.02
CA ASP A 242 8.57 -5.59 8.98
C ASP A 242 8.42 -4.17 8.42
N MET A 243 7.79 -3.29 9.18
CA MET A 243 7.64 -1.87 8.94
C MET A 243 7.99 -1.04 10.19
N SER A 244 8.84 -1.57 11.05
CA SER A 244 9.39 -0.83 12.18
C SER A 244 10.50 0.13 11.77
N THR A 245 11.11 -0.14 10.61
CA THR A 245 12.12 0.71 9.94
C THR A 245 11.63 1.02 8.53
N PRO A 246 11.88 2.21 7.97
CA PRO A 246 11.52 2.52 6.58
C PRO A 246 12.11 1.52 5.60
N LEU A 247 11.38 1.17 4.54
CA LEU A 247 11.91 0.36 3.45
C LEU A 247 12.84 1.18 2.55
N GLY A 248 14.00 0.60 2.26
CA GLY A 248 15.01 1.24 1.43
C GLY A 248 15.70 2.43 2.08
N LEU A 249 16.33 3.24 1.26
CA LEU A 249 17.11 4.40 1.67
C LEU A 249 16.47 5.73 1.22
N LYS A 250 15.34 5.69 0.54
CA LYS A 250 14.64 6.86 0.03
C LYS A 250 13.16 6.82 0.42
N VAL A 251 12.65 7.92 0.99
CA VAL A 251 11.24 8.08 1.40
C VAL A 251 10.71 9.38 0.84
N GLY A 252 9.76 9.30 -0.10
CA GLY A 252 9.20 10.43 -0.82
C GLY A 252 8.78 10.00 -2.24
N ASN A 253 8.20 10.89 -3.05
CA ASN A 253 7.62 10.47 -4.33
C ASN A 253 8.69 10.17 -5.40
N ALA A 254 9.37 11.18 -5.93
CA ALA A 254 10.42 11.02 -6.93
C ALA A 254 11.60 10.19 -6.41
N LEU A 255 12.00 10.40 -5.16
CA LEU A 255 13.08 9.64 -4.52
C LEU A 255 12.80 8.12 -4.50
N GLU A 256 11.55 7.72 -4.26
CA GLU A 256 11.18 6.30 -4.28
C GLU A 256 11.09 5.73 -5.70
N VAL A 257 10.79 6.54 -6.71
CA VAL A 257 10.88 6.14 -8.13
C VAL A 257 12.33 5.88 -8.51
N GLU A 258 13.25 6.77 -8.15
CA GLU A 258 14.69 6.59 -8.38
C GLU A 258 15.18 5.27 -7.80
N GLU A 259 14.88 4.99 -6.53
CA GLU A 259 15.31 3.75 -5.87
C GLU A 259 14.66 2.49 -6.51
N SER A 260 13.42 2.61 -6.97
CA SER A 260 12.75 1.52 -7.70
C SER A 260 13.43 1.22 -9.04
N VAL A 261 13.88 2.24 -9.75
CA VAL A 261 14.67 2.12 -10.99
C VAL A 261 16.03 1.49 -10.70
N GLU A 262 16.68 1.84 -9.58
CA GLU A 262 17.93 1.18 -9.14
C GLU A 262 17.74 -0.33 -8.93
N VAL A 263 16.62 -0.74 -8.28
CA VAL A 263 16.28 -2.16 -8.10
C VAL A 263 16.06 -2.86 -9.44
N LEU A 264 15.32 -2.24 -10.35
CA LEU A 264 15.09 -2.79 -11.70
C LEU A 264 16.34 -2.87 -12.56
N ALA A 265 17.37 -2.09 -12.23
CA ALA A 265 18.69 -2.14 -12.84
C ALA A 265 19.64 -3.16 -12.20
N GLY A 266 19.15 -3.99 -11.28
CA GLY A 266 19.93 -5.02 -10.59
C GLY A 266 20.73 -4.50 -9.38
N GLY A 267 20.44 -3.30 -8.89
CA GLY A 267 21.01 -2.67 -7.69
C GLY A 267 19.97 -2.45 -6.59
N GLY A 268 20.11 -1.34 -5.87
CA GLY A 268 19.19 -0.90 -4.83
C GLY A 268 19.42 -1.52 -3.44
N PRO A 269 18.67 -1.07 -2.42
CA PRO A 269 18.80 -1.55 -1.05
C PRO A 269 18.37 -3.00 -0.89
N ALA A 270 19.12 -3.75 -0.07
CA ALA A 270 18.92 -5.19 0.10
C ALA A 270 17.52 -5.56 0.59
N ASP A 271 16.93 -4.78 1.51
CA ASP A 271 15.59 -5.00 2.04
C ASP A 271 14.50 -4.82 0.97
N VAL A 272 14.66 -3.83 0.08
CA VAL A 272 13.73 -3.61 -1.04
C VAL A 272 13.86 -4.74 -2.07
N VAL A 273 15.08 -5.15 -2.40
CA VAL A 273 15.33 -6.26 -3.34
C VAL A 273 14.77 -7.56 -2.78
N GLU A 274 15.10 -7.92 -1.52
CA GLU A 274 14.63 -9.14 -0.86
C GLU A 274 13.10 -9.22 -0.88
N LEU A 275 12.42 -8.15 -0.45
CA LEU A 275 10.96 -8.14 -0.40
C LEU A 275 10.32 -8.20 -1.79
N THR A 276 10.88 -7.47 -2.76
CA THR A 276 10.41 -7.49 -4.16
C THR A 276 10.51 -8.89 -4.76
N VAL A 277 11.66 -9.54 -4.60
CA VAL A 277 11.91 -10.90 -5.13
C VAL A 277 10.98 -11.91 -4.47
N GLU A 278 10.80 -11.84 -3.16
CA GLU A 278 9.97 -12.79 -2.42
C GLU A 278 8.48 -12.67 -2.75
N LEU A 279 7.98 -11.45 -2.90
CA LEU A 279 6.62 -11.20 -3.37
C LEU A 279 6.45 -11.66 -4.83
N ALA A 280 7.43 -11.40 -5.69
CA ALA A 280 7.40 -11.86 -7.08
C ALA A 280 7.38 -13.39 -7.18
N ARG A 281 8.21 -14.08 -6.41
CA ARG A 281 8.20 -15.56 -6.32
C ARG A 281 6.83 -16.09 -5.89
N THR A 282 6.24 -15.45 -4.89
CA THR A 282 4.93 -15.84 -4.39
C THR A 282 3.86 -15.65 -5.48
N MET A 283 3.81 -14.48 -6.12
CA MET A 283 2.87 -14.20 -7.23
C MET A 283 3.05 -15.17 -8.40
N LEU A 284 4.30 -15.40 -8.82
CA LEU A 284 4.62 -16.31 -9.94
C LEU A 284 4.29 -17.76 -9.61
N SER A 285 4.56 -18.22 -8.39
CA SER A 285 4.19 -19.56 -7.94
C SER A 285 2.68 -19.76 -7.99
N MET A 286 1.89 -18.80 -7.50
CA MET A 286 0.43 -18.85 -7.54
C MET A 286 -0.12 -18.81 -8.96
N ALA A 287 0.60 -18.18 -9.90
CA ALA A 287 0.31 -18.16 -11.33
C ALA A 287 0.83 -19.40 -12.09
N GLY A 288 1.38 -20.41 -11.39
CA GLY A 288 1.88 -21.64 -12.01
C GLY A 288 3.26 -21.53 -12.65
N LYS A 289 4.07 -20.57 -12.23
CA LYS A 289 5.43 -20.29 -12.75
C LYS A 289 6.49 -20.37 -11.64
N SER A 290 6.57 -21.52 -10.94
CA SER A 290 7.49 -21.71 -9.81
C SER A 290 8.96 -21.88 -10.20
N ASP A 291 9.23 -22.27 -11.45
CA ASP A 291 10.59 -22.68 -11.90
C ASP A 291 11.37 -21.54 -12.61
N VAL A 292 10.95 -20.28 -12.42
CA VAL A 292 11.59 -19.13 -13.05
C VAL A 292 12.63 -18.49 -12.12
N ASP A 293 13.70 -17.98 -12.70
CA ASP A 293 14.73 -17.24 -11.98
C ASP A 293 14.38 -15.76 -11.91
N VAL A 294 13.83 -15.36 -10.76
CA VAL A 294 13.33 -13.99 -10.52
C VAL A 294 14.47 -12.99 -10.42
N GLU A 295 15.56 -13.35 -9.75
CA GLU A 295 16.72 -12.49 -9.59
C GLU A 295 17.43 -12.25 -10.93
N ALA A 296 17.52 -13.27 -11.78
CA ALA A 296 18.08 -13.10 -13.11
C ALA A 296 17.34 -12.05 -13.92
N ALA A 297 16.01 -11.92 -13.76
CA ALA A 297 15.21 -10.94 -14.50
C ALA A 297 15.49 -9.48 -14.10
N LEU A 298 15.96 -9.23 -12.87
CA LEU A 298 16.47 -7.92 -12.45
C LEU A 298 17.85 -7.63 -13.07
N MET A 299 18.70 -8.66 -13.19
CA MET A 299 20.08 -8.53 -13.65
C MET A 299 20.22 -8.46 -15.17
N ASP A 300 19.33 -9.12 -15.92
CA ASP A 300 19.41 -9.22 -17.39
C ASP A 300 18.63 -8.13 -18.14
N GLY A 301 17.94 -7.25 -17.39
CA GLY A 301 17.23 -6.07 -17.92
C GLY A 301 15.77 -6.31 -18.33
N ARG A 302 15.25 -7.55 -18.31
CA ARG A 302 13.85 -7.83 -18.71
C ARG A 302 12.82 -7.06 -17.87
N ALA A 303 13.04 -6.98 -16.55
CA ALA A 303 12.15 -6.23 -15.66
C ALA A 303 12.20 -4.72 -15.95
N MET A 304 13.38 -4.17 -16.24
CA MET A 304 13.57 -2.78 -16.63
C MET A 304 12.91 -2.47 -17.98
N ASP A 305 13.02 -3.36 -18.96
CA ASP A 305 12.37 -3.17 -20.27
C ASP A 305 10.83 -3.14 -20.11
N THR A 306 10.28 -4.02 -19.27
CA THR A 306 8.86 -4.05 -18.94
C THR A 306 8.42 -2.78 -18.19
N TRP A 307 9.22 -2.28 -17.25
CA TRP A 307 8.99 -1.00 -16.58
C TRP A 307 8.90 0.16 -17.58
N ARG A 308 9.89 0.27 -18.47
CA ARG A 308 9.91 1.32 -19.49
C ARG A 308 8.69 1.26 -20.41
N ALA A 309 8.31 0.05 -20.82
CA ALA A 309 7.10 -0.15 -21.62
C ALA A 309 5.83 0.28 -20.85
N MET A 310 5.68 -0.16 -19.60
CA MET A 310 4.55 0.19 -18.72
C MET A 310 4.40 1.70 -18.56
N ILE A 311 5.50 2.40 -18.28
CA ILE A 311 5.48 3.87 -18.13
C ILE A 311 5.09 4.57 -19.42
N ARG A 312 5.63 4.14 -20.59
CA ARG A 312 5.30 4.73 -21.90
C ARG A 312 3.86 4.48 -22.31
N GLU A 313 3.34 3.29 -22.09
CA GLU A 313 1.95 2.95 -22.40
C GLU A 313 0.95 3.79 -21.58
N GLN A 314 1.35 4.26 -20.40
CA GLN A 314 0.58 5.19 -19.57
C GLN A 314 0.91 6.69 -19.83
N GLY A 315 1.65 6.99 -20.91
CA GLY A 315 1.96 8.34 -21.37
C GLY A 315 3.16 9.00 -20.72
N GLY A 316 3.85 8.29 -19.80
CA GLY A 316 5.04 8.81 -19.11
C GLY A 316 6.33 8.64 -19.92
N ASP A 317 7.31 9.45 -19.61
CA ASP A 317 8.67 9.32 -20.13
C ASP A 317 9.56 8.67 -19.05
N PRO A 318 9.93 7.38 -19.19
CA PRO A 318 10.72 6.65 -18.19
C PRO A 318 12.19 7.13 -18.11
N ASP A 319 12.65 7.87 -19.09
CA ASP A 319 14.02 8.38 -19.19
C ASP A 319 14.12 9.88 -18.84
N ALA A 320 12.99 10.54 -18.53
CA ALA A 320 12.97 11.95 -18.14
C ALA A 320 13.58 12.16 -16.75
N ALA A 321 14.21 13.31 -16.55
CA ALA A 321 14.67 13.73 -15.23
C ALA A 321 13.48 13.88 -14.26
N LEU A 322 13.59 13.26 -13.11
CA LEU A 322 12.58 13.36 -12.06
C LEU A 322 12.68 14.72 -11.34
N PRO A 323 11.58 15.23 -10.79
CA PRO A 323 11.59 16.46 -9.99
C PRO A 323 12.50 16.32 -8.76
N THR A 324 13.29 17.37 -8.51
CA THR A 324 14.13 17.50 -7.32
C THR A 324 13.73 18.74 -6.53
N SER A 325 13.87 18.68 -5.20
CA SER A 325 13.65 19.86 -4.34
C SER A 325 14.82 20.85 -4.43
N THR A 326 14.51 22.11 -4.16
CA THR A 326 15.48 23.22 -4.24
C THR A 326 16.32 23.38 -2.98
N LEU A 327 15.83 22.86 -1.83
CA LEU A 327 16.48 22.98 -0.52
C LEU A 327 16.77 21.59 0.05
N THR A 328 17.92 21.49 0.70
CA THR A 328 18.32 20.30 1.45
C THR A 328 18.79 20.66 2.85
N HIS A 329 18.59 19.74 3.81
CA HIS A 329 19.10 19.88 5.17
C HIS A 329 19.64 18.52 5.64
N THR A 330 20.88 18.50 6.15
CA THR A 330 21.52 17.25 6.62
C THR A 330 21.34 17.10 8.13
N VAL A 331 20.86 15.94 8.54
CA VAL A 331 20.81 15.51 9.95
C VAL A 331 21.96 14.55 10.20
N THR A 332 22.76 14.79 11.24
CA THR A 332 23.95 14.00 11.53
C THR A 332 23.82 13.22 12.84
N ALA A 333 24.62 12.15 12.97
CA ALA A 333 24.73 11.38 14.21
C ALA A 333 25.31 12.26 15.34
N GLU A 334 24.72 12.15 16.52
CA GLU A 334 25.17 12.93 17.70
C GLU A 334 26.33 12.27 18.47
N ALA A 335 26.53 10.95 18.26
CA ALA A 335 27.53 10.15 18.94
C ALA A 335 28.12 9.07 18.05
N ASP A 336 29.26 8.51 18.44
CA ASP A 336 29.80 7.27 17.87
C ASP A 336 29.01 6.06 18.40
N GLY A 337 28.77 5.06 17.56
CA GLY A 337 28.11 3.83 17.98
C GLY A 337 27.48 3.07 16.81
N TYR A 338 26.55 2.19 17.13
CA TYR A 338 25.71 1.52 16.14
C TYR A 338 24.34 2.18 16.11
N LEU A 339 23.82 2.47 14.92
CA LEU A 339 22.43 2.82 14.74
C LEU A 339 21.59 1.60 15.17
N SER A 340 20.94 1.66 16.32
CA SER A 340 20.19 0.53 16.88
C SER A 340 18.72 0.57 16.51
N GLU A 341 18.13 1.78 16.40
CA GLU A 341 16.73 1.95 16.01
C GLU A 341 16.57 3.14 15.06
N MET A 342 15.63 2.99 14.12
CA MET A 342 15.15 4.05 13.23
C MET A 342 13.64 3.85 13.07
N ASP A 343 12.86 4.68 13.74
CA ASP A 343 11.41 4.57 13.78
C ASP A 343 10.77 4.96 12.43
N ALA A 344 10.12 4.01 11.79
CA ALA A 344 9.49 4.22 10.50
C ALA A 344 8.41 5.31 10.55
N LEU A 345 7.62 5.39 11.64
CA LEU A 345 6.57 6.40 11.75
C LEU A 345 7.17 7.81 11.80
N SER A 346 8.22 8.02 12.57
CA SER A 346 8.93 9.30 12.69
C SER A 346 9.47 9.77 11.33
N VAL A 347 10.11 8.87 10.58
CA VAL A 347 10.61 9.18 9.23
C VAL A 347 9.45 9.45 8.25
N GLY A 348 8.37 8.67 8.31
CA GLY A 348 7.19 8.89 7.47
C GLY A 348 6.50 10.22 7.74
N VAL A 349 6.34 10.59 9.03
CA VAL A 349 5.79 11.90 9.44
C VAL A 349 6.71 13.05 9.02
N ALA A 350 8.01 12.88 9.13
CA ALA A 350 8.98 13.89 8.70
C ALA A 350 8.91 14.10 7.18
N SER A 351 8.89 13.02 6.38
CA SER A 351 8.72 13.08 4.93
C SER A 351 7.40 13.76 4.53
N TRP A 352 6.30 13.43 5.20
CA TRP A 352 5.03 14.11 5.03
C TRP A 352 5.12 15.61 5.31
N ARG A 353 5.73 16.01 6.44
CA ARG A 353 5.90 17.41 6.83
C ARG A 353 6.80 18.19 5.87
N LEU A 354 7.75 17.53 5.20
CA LEU A 354 8.59 18.13 4.14
C LEU A 354 7.80 18.46 2.87
N GLY A 355 6.61 17.89 2.69
CA GLY A 355 5.76 18.13 1.54
C GLY A 355 5.54 16.91 0.63
N ALA A 356 6.09 15.74 0.96
CA ALA A 356 5.92 14.53 0.17
C ALA A 356 4.51 13.91 0.28
N GLY A 357 3.73 14.26 1.31
CA GLY A 357 2.38 13.75 1.52
C GLY A 357 1.35 14.86 1.72
N ARG A 358 0.06 14.47 1.79
CA ARG A 358 -1.09 15.39 1.96
C ARG A 358 -1.59 15.40 3.39
N ALA A 359 -1.99 16.58 3.86
CA ALA A 359 -2.74 16.73 5.10
C ALA A 359 -4.25 16.56 4.85
N VAL A 360 -4.73 17.05 3.72
CA VAL A 360 -6.12 16.96 3.28
C VAL A 360 -6.14 16.36 1.87
N LYS A 361 -7.20 15.59 1.57
CA LYS A 361 -7.42 14.97 0.28
C LYS A 361 -7.29 16.00 -0.83
N ASP A 362 -6.81 16.08 -1.81
CA ASP A 362 -6.68 17.08 -2.91
C ASP A 362 -5.62 18.18 -2.69
N ASP A 363 -4.90 18.18 -1.54
CA ASP A 363 -3.74 19.05 -1.39
C ASP A 363 -2.65 18.66 -2.39
N PRO A 364 -1.90 19.63 -2.95
CA PRO A 364 -0.75 19.34 -3.78
C PRO A 364 0.39 18.73 -2.95
N VAL A 365 1.16 17.83 -3.56
CA VAL A 365 2.42 17.32 -2.99
C VAL A 365 3.61 17.89 -3.72
N GLN A 366 4.74 18.04 -3.03
CA GLN A 366 6.02 18.36 -3.65
C GLN A 366 6.66 17.04 -4.12
N ALA A 367 6.71 16.83 -5.41
CA ALA A 367 7.18 15.57 -5.99
C ALA A 367 8.65 15.26 -5.65
N GLY A 368 9.51 16.29 -5.50
CA GLY A 368 10.91 16.15 -5.12
C GLY A 368 11.15 16.10 -3.60
N ALA A 369 10.12 16.34 -2.76
CA ALA A 369 10.28 16.33 -1.30
C ALA A 369 10.40 14.92 -0.74
N GLY A 370 11.15 14.80 0.36
CA GLY A 370 11.33 13.52 1.04
C GLY A 370 12.60 13.45 1.87
N ILE A 371 13.05 12.24 2.12
CA ILE A 371 14.20 11.93 2.96
C ILE A 371 15.08 10.89 2.28
N GLU A 372 16.38 11.17 2.15
CA GLU A 372 17.41 10.18 1.89
C GLU A 372 18.01 9.71 3.21
N ILE A 373 18.18 8.40 3.36
CA ILE A 373 18.69 7.72 4.54
C ILE A 373 20.11 7.24 4.22
N HIS A 374 21.10 7.61 5.07
CA HIS A 374 22.50 7.29 4.83
C HIS A 374 23.05 6.19 5.75
N ALA A 375 22.28 5.75 6.74
CA ALA A 375 22.60 4.63 7.60
C ALA A 375 21.33 3.91 8.03
N LYS A 376 21.42 2.60 8.23
CA LYS A 376 20.30 1.73 8.67
C LYS A 376 20.62 1.11 10.02
N PRO A 377 19.62 0.62 10.78
CA PRO A 377 19.87 -0.17 11.98
C PRO A 377 20.83 -1.33 11.72
N GLY A 378 21.90 -1.38 12.52
CA GLY A 378 23.03 -2.29 12.36
C GLY A 378 24.31 -1.63 11.87
N ASP A 379 24.22 -0.48 11.20
CA ASP A 379 25.39 0.25 10.73
C ASP A 379 26.13 0.94 11.86
N GLN A 380 27.47 0.94 11.77
CA GLN A 380 28.32 1.72 12.65
C GLN A 380 28.40 3.17 12.16
N VAL A 381 28.13 4.13 13.03
CA VAL A 381 28.16 5.55 12.73
C VAL A 381 29.11 6.31 13.64
N LYS A 382 29.56 7.47 13.17
CA LYS A 382 30.42 8.39 13.94
C LYS A 382 29.69 9.71 14.17
N ALA A 383 29.99 10.37 15.27
CA ALA A 383 29.49 11.72 15.54
C ALA A 383 29.79 12.66 14.36
N GLY A 384 28.77 13.39 13.90
CA GLY A 384 28.84 14.24 12.72
C GLY A 384 28.64 13.53 11.37
N GLN A 385 28.55 12.20 11.32
CA GLN A 385 28.24 11.46 10.10
C GLN A 385 26.79 11.72 9.67
N PRO A 386 26.50 11.99 8.37
CA PRO A 386 25.14 12.12 7.90
C PRO A 386 24.29 10.87 8.19
N LEU A 387 23.09 11.06 8.72
CA LEU A 387 22.06 10.04 8.89
C LEU A 387 20.92 10.23 7.89
N PHE A 388 20.52 11.50 7.66
CA PHE A 388 19.47 11.86 6.72
C PHE A 388 19.85 13.09 5.91
N THR A 389 19.38 13.14 4.67
CA THR A 389 19.21 14.38 3.91
C THR A 389 17.73 14.63 3.71
N LEU A 390 17.24 15.74 4.23
CA LEU A 390 15.86 16.21 4.05
C LEU A 390 15.76 17.05 2.80
N HIS A 391 14.73 16.83 1.97
CA HIS A 391 14.48 17.52 0.72
C HIS A 391 13.13 18.23 0.77
N THR A 392 13.07 19.52 0.46
CA THR A 392 11.84 20.33 0.38
C THR A 392 12.04 21.59 -0.47
N ASP A 393 10.96 22.17 -0.96
CA ASP A 393 10.98 23.47 -1.62
C ASP A 393 10.70 24.64 -0.64
N ASP A 394 10.27 24.33 0.60
CA ASP A 394 9.86 25.31 1.60
C ASP A 394 10.72 25.23 2.86
N GLU A 395 11.54 26.24 3.16
CA GLU A 395 12.43 26.25 4.33
C GLU A 395 11.68 26.10 5.67
N TRP A 396 10.48 26.66 5.80
CA TRP A 396 9.67 26.59 7.01
C TRP A 396 9.22 25.16 7.39
N ARG A 397 9.30 24.21 6.46
CA ARG A 397 8.96 22.80 6.67
C ARG A 397 10.06 22.04 7.42
N ILE A 398 11.32 22.46 7.29
CA ILE A 398 12.46 21.76 7.89
C ILE A 398 12.33 21.64 9.41
N PRO A 399 12.05 22.70 10.20
CA PRO A 399 11.90 22.57 11.65
C PRO A 399 10.83 21.57 12.07
N ARG A 400 9.72 21.53 11.36
CA ARG A 400 8.62 20.58 11.65
C ARG A 400 8.97 19.12 11.30
N ALA A 401 9.82 18.91 10.32
CA ALA A 401 10.34 17.58 10.00
C ALA A 401 11.35 17.12 11.08
N LEU A 402 12.23 18.03 11.54
CA LEU A 402 13.16 17.74 12.63
C LEU A 402 12.42 17.38 13.94
N GLU A 403 11.34 18.08 14.29
CA GLU A 403 10.47 17.72 15.41
C GLU A 403 9.89 16.29 15.27
N ALA A 404 9.60 15.83 14.07
CA ALA A 404 9.09 14.47 13.85
C ALA A 404 10.18 13.41 13.99
N LEU A 405 11.42 13.75 13.66
CA LEU A 405 12.58 12.87 13.79
C LEU A 405 13.14 12.80 15.21
N ASP A 406 12.77 13.75 16.08
CA ASP A 406 13.25 13.80 17.46
C ASP A 406 12.84 12.52 18.21
N GLY A 407 13.83 11.85 18.81
CA GLY A 407 13.64 10.55 19.45
C GLY A 407 13.38 9.36 18.50
N GLY A 408 13.29 9.59 17.18
CA GLY A 408 13.05 8.54 16.19
C GLY A 408 14.29 7.72 15.79
N VAL A 409 15.47 8.10 16.30
CA VAL A 409 16.74 7.42 16.02
C VAL A 409 17.47 7.15 17.34
N VAL A 410 17.96 5.92 17.50
CA VAL A 410 18.74 5.53 18.68
C VAL A 410 20.11 5.02 18.25
N ILE A 411 21.16 5.58 18.85
CA ILE A 411 22.55 5.13 18.69
C ILE A 411 22.98 4.46 20.01
N SER A 412 23.54 3.25 19.91
CA SER A 412 23.99 2.47 21.07
C SER A 412 25.41 1.93 20.89
N GLU A 413 26.03 1.54 22.01
CA GLU A 413 27.36 0.91 21.98
C GLU A 413 27.36 -0.51 21.41
N ILE A 414 26.18 -1.16 21.41
CA ILE A 414 26.01 -2.56 21.02
C ILE A 414 25.20 -2.61 19.71
N ALA A 415 25.70 -3.38 18.75
CA ALA A 415 24.97 -3.62 17.50
C ALA A 415 23.61 -4.32 17.78
N PRO A 416 22.52 -3.89 17.14
CA PRO A 416 21.23 -4.57 17.28
C PRO A 416 21.28 -5.96 16.62
N ALA A 417 20.33 -6.82 16.99
CA ALA A 417 20.15 -8.10 16.31
C ALA A 417 19.77 -7.87 14.82
N PRO A 418 20.21 -8.75 13.91
CA PRO A 418 19.77 -8.70 12.52
C PRO A 418 18.25 -8.73 12.39
N ARG A 419 17.72 -7.92 11.49
CA ARG A 419 16.29 -7.86 11.21
C ARG A 419 15.94 -8.74 10.01
N HIS A 420 14.76 -9.34 10.06
CA HIS A 420 14.18 -10.07 8.96
C HIS A 420 13.03 -9.24 8.38
N ILE A 421 13.05 -9.04 7.08
CA ILE A 421 11.99 -8.27 6.42
C ILE A 421 10.68 -9.08 6.35
N ILE A 422 10.78 -10.41 6.21
CA ILE A 422 9.63 -11.31 6.20
C ILE A 422 9.52 -11.96 7.58
N LEU A 423 8.44 -11.66 8.27
CA LEU A 423 8.19 -12.11 9.64
C LEU A 423 7.39 -13.41 9.71
N ASP A 424 6.42 -13.60 8.80
CA ASP A 424 5.54 -14.77 8.78
C ASP A 424 4.81 -14.90 7.43
N ARG A 425 4.13 -16.04 7.22
CA ARG A 425 3.30 -16.35 6.04
C ARG A 425 1.98 -16.96 6.45
N VAL A 426 0.91 -16.63 5.73
CA VAL A 426 -0.44 -17.14 5.92
C VAL A 426 -1.06 -17.50 4.57
N GLY A 427 -1.57 -18.73 4.41
CA GLY A 427 -2.25 -19.19 3.19
C GLY A 427 -1.63 -20.42 2.55
#